data_6e82bd0ac7a608107ac09b72686588d2
#
_entry.id   6e82bd0ac7a608107ac09b72686588d2
#
_cell.length_a   1.000
_cell.length_b   1.000
_cell.length_c   1.000
_cell.angle_alpha   90.00
_cell.angle_beta   90.00
_cell.angle_gamma   90.00
#
_symmetry.space_group_name_H-M   'P 1'
#
loop_
_entity.id
_entity.type
_entity.pdbx_description
1 polymer ?
#
loop_
_entity_poly.entity_id
_entity_poly.type
_entity_poly.pdbx_seq_one_letter_code
_entity_poly.pdbx_strand_id
1 'polypeptide(L)'
;GTGVLGTGGGGGAGGYYVIPGPTNAVGPGPTNAVTITVGGGGRGQYRTGPQAVVAGTNGSNTSFGGNTVYGGGGGGGPGAGSNGGSGGGGGGASAAGGEGNKPVALSPSQGNDGNAATGSGSNPTMSSGGGGGHATAGGPTATGSPGTDVSWGGAGSQVPTTFQNP
;
A
#
# COMPACT_ATOMS: atom_id res chain seq x y z
N GLY A 1 16.48 -19.66 -22.97
CA GLY A 1 15.88 -18.35 -22.66
C GLY A 1 15.83 -18.20 -21.15
N THR A 2 16.68 -17.32 -20.61
CA THR A 2 16.69 -16.96 -19.17
C THR A 2 15.44 -16.13 -18.89
N GLY A 3 14.36 -16.82 -18.53
CA GLY A 3 13.12 -16.19 -18.10
C GLY A 3 13.40 -15.39 -16.82
N VAL A 4 13.31 -14.07 -16.93
CA VAL A 4 13.29 -13.18 -15.75
C VAL A 4 12.04 -13.53 -14.97
N LEU A 5 12.19 -14.29 -13.90
CA LEU A 5 11.12 -14.48 -12.93
C LEU A 5 10.87 -13.11 -12.28
N GLY A 6 9.88 -12.38 -12.78
CA GLY A 6 9.51 -11.11 -12.21
C GLY A 6 9.17 -11.30 -10.73
N THR A 7 9.91 -10.65 -9.86
CA THR A 7 9.59 -10.53 -8.46
C THR A 7 8.47 -9.50 -8.31
N GLY A 8 7.48 -9.77 -7.49
CA GLY A 8 6.35 -8.87 -7.30
C GLY A 8 6.47 -8.06 -6.01
N GLY A 9 6.32 -6.75 -6.08
CA GLY A 9 6.29 -5.88 -4.91
C GLY A 9 5.05 -6.09 -4.05
N GLY A 10 5.15 -5.84 -2.75
CA GLY A 10 4.02 -5.88 -1.83
C GLY A 10 3.03 -4.74 -2.09
N GLY A 11 1.72 -5.01 -1.98
CA GLY A 11 0.72 -3.94 -1.99
C GLY A 11 0.80 -3.08 -0.75
N GLY A 12 0.53 -1.79 -0.88
CA GLY A 12 0.40 -0.87 0.25
C GLY A 12 -0.91 -1.08 1.01
N ALA A 13 -0.92 -0.79 2.29
CA ALA A 13 -2.15 -0.73 3.07
C ALA A 13 -3.04 0.42 2.58
N GLY A 14 -4.34 0.34 2.82
CA GLY A 14 -5.23 1.49 2.71
C GLY A 14 -4.80 2.60 3.68
N GLY A 15 -5.21 3.83 3.36
CA GLY A 15 -5.01 4.96 4.25
C GLY A 15 -5.77 4.76 5.57
N TYR A 16 -5.29 5.39 6.62
CA TYR A 16 -5.92 5.48 7.92
C TYR A 16 -6.07 6.94 8.33
N TYR A 17 -7.24 7.27 8.80
CA TYR A 17 -7.53 8.62 9.26
C TYR A 17 -8.50 8.60 10.44
N VAL A 18 -8.13 9.27 11.51
CA VAL A 18 -9.01 9.49 12.65
C VAL A 18 -9.66 10.85 12.51
N ILE A 19 -10.97 10.86 12.37
CA ILE A 19 -11.74 12.09 12.32
C ILE A 19 -11.82 12.65 13.75
N PRO A 20 -11.26 13.85 14.04
CA PRO A 20 -11.37 14.43 15.36
C PRO A 20 -12.85 14.64 15.73
N GLY A 21 -13.26 14.15 16.89
CA GLY A 21 -14.63 14.31 17.40
C GLY A 21 -15.07 15.75 17.55
N PRO A 22 -16.10 16.21 18.08
CA PRO A 22 -17.50 15.92 17.85
C PRO A 22 -18.07 16.55 16.57
N THR A 23 -17.21 17.15 15.69
CA THR A 23 -17.61 17.87 14.47
C THR A 23 -18.30 17.01 13.42
N ASN A 24 -18.23 15.70 13.55
CA ASN A 24 -18.92 14.74 12.67
C ASN A 24 -19.90 13.86 13.45
N ALA A 25 -20.43 14.34 14.57
CA ALA A 25 -21.50 13.63 15.26
C ALA A 25 -22.68 13.46 14.30
N VAL A 26 -22.98 12.23 13.96
CA VAL A 26 -24.24 11.88 13.28
C VAL A 26 -25.32 12.07 14.32
N GLY A 27 -25.97 13.22 14.31
CA GLY A 27 -27.07 13.51 15.24
C GLY A 27 -28.27 12.57 14.98
N PRO A 28 -29.05 12.27 16.02
CA PRO A 28 -30.27 11.51 15.85
C PRO A 28 -31.31 12.36 15.10
N GLY A 29 -31.50 12.09 13.83
CA GLY A 29 -32.54 12.76 13.05
C GLY A 29 -32.52 12.42 11.56
N PRO A 30 -33.68 12.41 10.90
CA PRO A 30 -33.79 12.02 9.48
C PRO A 30 -33.11 12.99 8.50
N THR A 31 -32.67 14.17 8.99
CA THR A 31 -32.00 15.19 8.17
C THR A 31 -30.48 15.10 8.19
N ASN A 32 -29.91 14.23 9.00
CA ASN A 32 -28.45 14.08 9.17
C ASN A 32 -27.91 12.80 8.50
N ALA A 33 -28.41 12.48 7.31
CA ALA A 33 -27.89 11.37 6.53
C ALA A 33 -26.43 11.67 6.12
N VAL A 34 -25.50 10.82 6.55
CA VAL A 34 -24.11 10.89 6.14
C VAL A 34 -23.86 9.81 5.10
N THR A 35 -23.40 10.21 3.93
CA THR A 35 -23.03 9.26 2.89
C THR A 35 -21.72 8.58 3.26
N ILE A 36 -21.74 7.25 3.24
CA ILE A 36 -20.55 6.40 3.42
C ILE A 36 -20.29 5.68 2.10
N THR A 37 -19.11 5.81 1.57
CA THR A 37 -18.63 5.01 0.43
C THR A 37 -17.49 4.12 0.90
N VAL A 38 -17.64 2.82 0.74
CA VAL A 38 -16.57 1.86 1.07
C VAL A 38 -15.85 1.48 -0.22
N GLY A 39 -14.56 1.78 -0.28
CA GLY A 39 -13.72 1.45 -1.42
C GLY A 39 -13.47 -0.06 -1.53
N GLY A 40 -13.44 -0.56 -2.75
CA GLY A 40 -13.02 -1.93 -3.04
C GLY A 40 -11.51 -2.11 -2.92
N GLY A 41 -11.07 -3.34 -2.60
CA GLY A 41 -9.65 -3.69 -2.62
C GLY A 41 -9.04 -3.62 -4.02
N GLY A 42 -7.75 -3.34 -4.09
CA GLY A 42 -6.98 -3.43 -5.32
C GLY A 42 -6.77 -4.88 -5.76
N ARG A 43 -6.51 -5.07 -7.04
CA ARG A 43 -6.19 -6.37 -7.59
C ARG A 43 -4.74 -6.72 -7.29
N GLY A 44 -4.49 -7.94 -6.83
CA GLY A 44 -3.13 -8.45 -6.70
C GLY A 44 -2.41 -8.58 -8.05
N GLN A 45 -1.12 -8.75 -8.01
CA GLN A 45 -0.33 -9.07 -9.21
C GLN A 45 -0.75 -10.43 -9.79
N TYR A 46 -0.66 -10.56 -11.10
CA TYR A 46 -0.96 -11.81 -11.77
C TYR A 46 -0.09 -12.00 -13.01
N ARG A 47 -0.02 -13.23 -13.49
CA ARG A 47 0.69 -13.58 -14.73
C ARG A 47 -0.31 -13.78 -15.86
N THR A 48 -0.01 -13.21 -17.01
CA THR A 48 -0.77 -13.42 -18.25
C THR A 48 -0.09 -14.40 -19.20
N GLY A 49 1.11 -14.89 -18.83
CA GLY A 49 1.90 -15.82 -19.62
C GLY A 49 3.21 -16.18 -18.91
N PRO A 50 4.06 -17.01 -19.53
CA PRO A 50 5.28 -17.51 -18.90
C PRO A 50 6.24 -16.43 -18.42
N GLN A 51 6.18 -15.23 -19.01
CA GLN A 51 7.09 -14.12 -18.70
C GLN A 51 6.41 -12.77 -18.46
N ALA A 52 5.08 -12.70 -18.56
CA ALA A 52 4.34 -11.46 -18.40
C ALA A 52 3.74 -11.37 -17.00
N VAL A 53 4.30 -10.50 -16.17
CA VAL A 53 3.76 -10.14 -14.86
C VAL A 53 3.07 -8.79 -14.95
N VAL A 54 1.82 -8.74 -14.55
CA VAL A 54 1.03 -7.50 -14.48
C VAL A 54 1.09 -6.99 -13.05
N ALA A 55 1.39 -5.70 -12.89
CA ALA A 55 1.40 -5.03 -11.59
C ALA A 55 0.03 -5.09 -10.91
N GLY A 56 0.03 -5.04 -9.60
CA GLY A 56 -1.19 -4.84 -8.82
C GLY A 56 -1.82 -3.48 -9.11
N THR A 57 -3.12 -3.37 -8.86
CA THR A 57 -3.84 -2.09 -8.96
C THR A 57 -4.11 -1.51 -7.59
N ASN A 58 -4.29 -0.20 -7.54
CA ASN A 58 -4.67 0.47 -6.29
C ASN A 58 -6.06 0.02 -5.81
N GLY A 59 -6.28 0.04 -4.51
CA GLY A 59 -7.61 0.03 -3.94
C GLY A 59 -8.35 1.33 -4.25
N SER A 60 -9.68 1.28 -4.17
CA SER A 60 -10.53 2.48 -4.29
C SER A 60 -10.59 3.23 -2.97
N ASN A 61 -10.91 4.52 -3.04
CA ASN A 61 -11.02 5.36 -1.86
C ASN A 61 -12.28 5.04 -1.04
N THR A 62 -12.17 5.18 0.27
CA THR A 62 -13.31 5.18 1.20
C THR A 62 -13.61 6.63 1.60
N SER A 63 -14.89 6.98 1.72
CA SER A 63 -15.28 8.31 2.19
C SER A 63 -16.38 8.25 3.24
N PHE A 64 -16.34 9.21 4.17
CA PHE A 64 -17.32 9.40 5.23
C PHE A 64 -17.48 10.90 5.52
N GLY A 65 -18.68 11.43 5.35
CA GLY A 65 -18.98 12.81 5.72
C GLY A 65 -18.05 13.86 5.08
N GLY A 66 -17.68 13.69 3.81
CA GLY A 66 -16.77 14.59 3.10
C GLY A 66 -15.27 14.32 3.32
N ASN A 67 -14.91 13.47 4.29
CA ASN A 67 -13.52 13.03 4.47
C ASN A 67 -13.23 11.84 3.56
N THR A 68 -12.06 11.84 2.93
CA THR A 68 -11.63 10.74 2.05
C THR A 68 -10.38 10.06 2.61
N VAL A 69 -10.43 8.74 2.64
CA VAL A 69 -9.29 7.88 2.93
C VAL A 69 -8.88 7.18 1.65
N TYR A 70 -7.63 7.34 1.25
CA TYR A 70 -7.13 6.82 -0.01
C TYR A 70 -6.93 5.30 0.05
N GLY A 71 -7.24 4.64 -1.05
CA GLY A 71 -6.93 3.23 -1.23
C GLY A 71 -5.43 2.98 -1.22
N GLY A 72 -5.01 1.78 -0.86
CA GLY A 72 -3.60 1.38 -0.88
C GLY A 72 -3.04 1.30 -2.29
N GLY A 73 -1.77 1.60 -2.43
CA GLY A 73 -1.03 1.48 -3.69
C GLY A 73 -0.80 0.03 -4.11
N GLY A 74 -0.95 -0.27 -5.39
CA GLY A 74 -0.66 -1.59 -5.96
C GLY A 74 0.84 -1.88 -5.95
N GLY A 75 1.22 -3.11 -5.68
CA GLY A 75 2.60 -3.57 -5.78
C GLY A 75 3.08 -3.59 -7.23
N GLY A 76 4.30 -3.20 -7.45
CA GLY A 76 4.94 -3.20 -8.76
C GLY A 76 5.13 -4.63 -9.28
N GLY A 77 4.81 -4.88 -10.54
CA GLY A 77 5.18 -6.12 -11.26
C GLY A 77 6.66 -6.08 -11.62
N PRO A 78 7.03 -5.83 -12.87
CA PRO A 78 8.43 -5.66 -13.24
C PRO A 78 8.96 -4.23 -12.96
N GLY A 79 8.15 -3.34 -12.43
CA GLY A 79 8.45 -1.91 -12.25
C GLY A 79 8.10 -1.39 -10.88
N ALA A 80 7.96 -0.07 -10.80
CA ALA A 80 7.67 0.64 -9.55
C ALA A 80 6.32 0.26 -8.94
N GLY A 81 6.24 0.33 -7.62
CA GLY A 81 4.98 0.32 -6.90
C GLY A 81 4.16 1.57 -7.16
N SER A 82 2.84 1.48 -6.98
CA SER A 82 1.91 2.59 -7.18
C SER A 82 1.75 3.41 -5.91
N ASN A 83 1.49 4.72 -6.09
CA ASN A 83 1.15 5.61 -5.00
C ASN A 83 -0.24 5.30 -4.43
N GLY A 84 -0.48 5.59 -3.16
CA GLY A 84 -1.77 5.36 -2.50
C GLY A 84 -1.85 5.96 -1.11
N GLY A 85 -2.85 5.58 -0.31
CA GLY A 85 -2.91 5.90 1.11
C GLY A 85 -1.62 5.46 1.80
N SER A 86 -1.22 4.22 1.59
CA SER A 86 0.16 3.76 1.72
C SER A 86 0.63 3.25 0.37
N GLY A 87 1.88 3.47 0.04
CA GLY A 87 2.46 3.13 -1.24
C GLY A 87 2.75 1.64 -1.39
N GLY A 88 2.67 1.11 -2.60
CA GLY A 88 3.06 -0.25 -2.95
C GLY A 88 4.58 -0.40 -3.07
N GLY A 89 5.10 -1.58 -2.83
CA GLY A 89 6.53 -1.90 -3.01
C GLY A 89 6.92 -2.06 -4.47
N GLY A 90 8.15 -1.77 -4.80
CA GLY A 90 8.74 -2.01 -6.11
C GLY A 90 8.91 -3.51 -6.41
N GLY A 91 8.72 -3.93 -7.65
CA GLY A 91 8.70 -5.34 -8.03
C GLY A 91 9.80 -5.79 -8.99
N GLY A 92 10.53 -4.91 -9.61
CA GLY A 92 11.61 -5.22 -10.53
C GLY A 92 12.97 -4.79 -10.02
N ALA A 93 14.04 -5.07 -10.77
CA ALA A 93 15.39 -4.69 -10.41
C ALA A 93 15.47 -3.17 -10.15
N SER A 94 15.84 -2.79 -8.94
CA SER A 94 15.94 -1.40 -8.50
C SER A 94 14.68 -0.54 -8.74
N ALA A 95 13.52 -1.17 -8.86
CA ALA A 95 12.26 -0.46 -9.04
C ALA A 95 11.84 0.26 -7.75
N ALA A 96 11.47 1.52 -7.86
CA ALA A 96 11.04 2.33 -6.71
C ALA A 96 9.77 1.79 -6.06
N GLY A 97 9.62 2.01 -4.77
CA GLY A 97 8.33 1.93 -4.10
C GLY A 97 7.42 3.10 -4.48
N GLY A 98 6.12 2.92 -4.31
CA GLY A 98 5.14 3.97 -4.44
C GLY A 98 5.12 4.87 -3.21
N GLU A 99 4.75 6.13 -3.38
CA GLU A 99 4.62 7.08 -2.30
C GLU A 99 3.31 6.86 -1.55
N GLY A 100 3.37 7.00 -0.24
CA GLY A 100 2.21 7.06 0.64
C GLY A 100 1.58 8.44 0.68
N ASN A 101 0.44 8.55 1.36
CA ASN A 101 -0.29 9.81 1.54
C ASN A 101 -0.58 10.53 0.22
N LYS A 102 -0.97 9.79 -0.79
CA LYS A 102 -1.23 10.27 -2.16
C LYS A 102 -2.64 9.90 -2.62
N PRO A 103 -3.23 10.60 -3.60
CA PRO A 103 -2.61 11.54 -4.55
C PRO A 103 -2.30 12.93 -4.01
N VAL A 104 -2.94 13.36 -2.93
CA VAL A 104 -2.67 14.65 -2.29
C VAL A 104 -2.18 14.38 -0.88
N ALA A 105 -1.04 14.96 -0.53
CA ALA A 105 -0.53 14.86 0.83
C ALA A 105 -1.49 15.52 1.82
N LEU A 106 -1.96 14.76 2.78
CA LEU A 106 -2.87 15.21 3.84
C LEU A 106 -2.13 15.35 5.17
N SER A 107 -2.66 16.17 6.05
CA SER A 107 -2.21 16.28 7.43
C SER A 107 -3.41 16.05 8.36
N PRO A 108 -3.34 15.04 9.25
CA PRO A 108 -2.25 14.05 9.37
C PRO A 108 -2.12 13.13 8.15
N SER A 109 -0.92 12.56 7.97
CA SER A 109 -0.65 11.60 6.90
C SER A 109 -1.56 10.37 7.03
N GLN A 110 -2.01 9.84 5.91
CA GLN A 110 -2.84 8.63 5.86
C GLN A 110 -2.03 7.33 5.73
N GLY A 111 -0.73 7.42 5.49
CA GLY A 111 0.15 6.26 5.34
C GLY A 111 1.55 6.62 4.88
N ASN A 112 2.38 5.64 4.70
CA ASN A 112 3.79 5.77 4.36
C ASN A 112 4.13 5.10 3.03
N ASP A 113 5.35 5.38 2.56
CA ASP A 113 5.85 4.87 1.29
C ASP A 113 6.08 3.35 1.32
N GLY A 114 5.93 2.74 0.16
CA GLY A 114 6.48 1.42 -0.09
C GLY A 114 7.99 1.50 -0.31
N ASN A 115 8.68 0.39 -0.17
CA ASN A 115 10.12 0.34 -0.39
C ASN A 115 10.48 -0.05 -1.82
N ALA A 116 11.65 0.38 -2.25
CA ALA A 116 12.21 -0.01 -3.53
C ALA A 116 12.60 -1.50 -3.54
N ALA A 117 12.53 -2.11 -4.70
CA ALA A 117 13.19 -3.39 -4.94
C ALA A 117 14.70 -3.21 -5.00
N THR A 118 15.46 -4.22 -4.64
CA THR A 118 16.92 -4.23 -4.78
C THR A 118 17.40 -5.32 -5.72
N GLY A 119 18.61 -5.20 -6.21
CA GLY A 119 19.25 -6.17 -7.10
C GLY A 119 19.37 -5.70 -8.54
N SER A 120 20.28 -6.30 -9.28
CA SER A 120 20.53 -6.00 -10.69
C SER A 120 20.18 -7.21 -11.55
N GLY A 121 19.17 -7.07 -12.38
CA GLY A 121 18.91 -7.76 -13.64
C GLY A 121 18.91 -9.28 -13.76
N SER A 122 19.33 -10.04 -12.78
CA SER A 122 19.40 -11.50 -12.88
C SER A 122 19.05 -12.17 -11.55
N ASN A 123 18.02 -13.01 -11.56
CA ASN A 123 17.77 -13.95 -10.48
C ASN A 123 19.07 -14.76 -10.21
N PRO A 124 19.53 -14.99 -8.97
CA PRO A 124 18.77 -15.00 -7.71
C PRO A 124 18.92 -13.77 -6.80
N THR A 125 19.50 -12.69 -7.28
CA THR A 125 19.86 -11.52 -6.42
C THR A 125 18.78 -10.42 -6.38
N MET A 126 17.61 -10.65 -6.97
CA MET A 126 16.52 -9.69 -6.96
C MET A 126 15.61 -9.89 -5.76
N SER A 127 15.35 -8.83 -5.05
CA SER A 127 14.40 -8.79 -3.94
C SER A 127 13.36 -7.71 -4.17
N SER A 128 12.11 -7.99 -3.88
CA SER A 128 10.99 -7.07 -4.04
C SER A 128 10.88 -6.11 -2.87
N GLY A 129 10.40 -4.91 -3.08
CA GLY A 129 10.10 -3.97 -2.01
C GLY A 129 8.85 -4.35 -1.24
N GLY A 130 8.82 -4.10 0.06
CA GLY A 130 7.63 -4.19 0.90
C GLY A 130 6.68 -3.00 0.68
N GLY A 131 5.38 -3.23 0.75
CA GLY A 131 4.39 -2.14 0.73
C GLY A 131 4.41 -1.33 2.02
N GLY A 132 4.06 -0.05 1.97
CA GLY A 132 3.93 0.81 3.14
C GLY A 132 2.74 0.44 4.02
N GLY A 133 2.86 0.68 5.31
CA GLY A 133 1.79 0.66 6.29
C GLY A 133 1.44 2.06 6.77
N HIS A 134 0.45 2.19 7.67
CA HIS A 134 0.13 3.51 8.22
C HIS A 134 1.19 3.98 9.22
N ALA A 135 1.69 3.09 10.08
CA ALA A 135 2.65 3.48 11.11
C ALA A 135 4.09 3.59 10.58
N THR A 136 4.48 2.74 9.63
CA THR A 136 5.84 2.74 9.06
C THR A 136 5.82 2.51 7.55
N ALA A 137 6.87 2.97 6.89
CA ALA A 137 7.16 2.60 5.51
C ALA A 137 7.39 1.09 5.35
N GLY A 138 7.34 0.60 4.13
CA GLY A 138 7.75 -0.76 3.81
C GLY A 138 9.20 -1.00 4.20
N GLY A 139 9.47 -2.19 4.70
CA GLY A 139 10.82 -2.55 5.15
C GLY A 139 11.79 -2.70 3.99
N PRO A 140 13.08 -2.40 4.23
CA PRO A 140 14.12 -2.59 3.25
C PRO A 140 14.24 -4.07 2.88
N THR A 141 14.66 -4.30 1.66
CA THR A 141 15.15 -5.61 1.28
C THR A 141 16.48 -5.83 1.98
N ALA A 142 16.60 -6.90 2.74
CA ALA A 142 17.90 -7.27 3.31
C ALA A 142 18.87 -7.55 2.15
N THR A 143 20.03 -6.92 2.16
CA THR A 143 21.13 -7.21 1.25
C THR A 143 21.87 -8.44 1.80
N GLY A 144 21.39 -9.63 1.51
CA GLY A 144 21.92 -10.90 1.99
C GLY A 144 22.22 -11.88 0.85
N SER A 145 22.59 -13.09 1.22
CA SER A 145 22.82 -14.17 0.28
C SER A 145 21.55 -14.54 -0.48
N PRO A 146 21.63 -15.07 -1.71
CA PRO A 146 20.48 -15.50 -2.49
C PRO A 146 19.52 -16.37 -1.66
N GLY A 147 18.24 -16.01 -1.64
CA GLY A 147 17.19 -16.75 -0.94
C GLY A 147 16.93 -16.33 0.51
N THR A 148 17.68 -15.37 1.07
CA THR A 148 17.43 -14.85 2.44
C THR A 148 16.87 -13.44 2.47
N ASP A 149 16.71 -12.82 1.30
CA ASP A 149 16.22 -11.44 1.20
C ASP A 149 14.71 -11.40 1.40
N VAL A 150 14.30 -11.03 2.58
CA VAL A 150 12.90 -10.81 2.92
C VAL A 150 12.64 -9.33 3.04
N SER A 151 11.67 -8.84 2.27
CA SER A 151 11.06 -7.55 2.50
C SER A 151 9.77 -7.75 3.29
N TRP A 152 9.51 -6.86 4.21
CA TRP A 152 8.27 -6.88 4.99
C TRP A 152 7.43 -5.64 4.72
N GLY A 153 6.12 -5.79 4.87
CA GLY A 153 5.21 -4.66 4.79
C GLY A 153 5.40 -3.72 5.99
N GLY A 154 5.11 -2.45 5.79
CA GLY A 154 5.09 -1.47 6.87
C GLY A 154 4.04 -1.83 7.93
N ALA A 155 4.30 -1.45 9.17
CA ALA A 155 3.38 -1.69 10.26
C ALA A 155 2.08 -0.88 10.09
N GLY A 156 0.96 -1.48 10.43
CA GLY A 156 -0.33 -0.80 10.58
C GLY A 156 -0.40 -0.05 11.92
N SER A 157 -1.37 0.84 12.04
CA SER A 157 -1.71 1.47 13.33
C SER A 157 -2.87 0.74 13.99
N GLN A 158 -2.81 0.72 15.32
CA GLN A 158 -3.96 0.25 16.10
C GLN A 158 -5.05 1.33 16.11
N VAL A 159 -6.30 0.90 16.13
CA VAL A 159 -7.42 1.81 16.39
C VAL A 159 -7.30 2.38 17.81
N PRO A 160 -7.74 3.63 18.06
CA PRO A 160 -7.76 4.20 19.39
C PRO A 160 -8.46 3.26 20.40
N THR A 161 -7.95 3.23 21.62
CA THR A 161 -8.49 2.35 22.69
C THR A 161 -9.99 2.56 22.95
N THR A 162 -10.50 3.76 22.65
CA THR A 162 -11.94 4.07 22.73
C THR A 162 -12.81 3.25 21.78
N PHE A 163 -12.22 2.65 20.75
CA PHE A 163 -12.90 1.75 19.79
C PHE A 163 -12.49 0.29 19.96
N GLN A 164 -11.60 0.00 20.90
CA GLN A 164 -11.26 -1.37 21.24
C GLN A 164 -12.32 -1.90 22.20
N ASN A 165 -12.78 -3.12 21.93
CA ASN A 165 -13.72 -3.77 22.86
C ASN A 165 -12.97 -4.02 24.19
N PRO A 166 -13.54 -3.64 25.37
CA PRO A 166 -12.90 -3.83 26.66
C PRO A 166 -12.66 -5.31 26.99
#